data_8264027793cb5ef87897acfa4f266a85
#
_entry.id   8264027793cb5ef87897acfa4f266a85
#
_cell.length_a   1.000
_cell.length_b   1.000
_cell.length_c   1.000
_cell.angle_alpha   90.00
_cell.angle_beta   90.00
_cell.angle_gamma   90.00
#
_symmetry.space_group_name_H-M   'P 1'
#
loop_
_entity.id
_entity.type
_entity.pdbx_description
1 polymer ?
#
loop_
_entity_poly.entity_id
_entity_poly.type
_entity_poly.pdbx_seq_one_letter_code
_entity_poly.pdbx_strand_id
1 'polypeptide(L)'
;MKNPILFLILFATSIGSLVAQDIAPSKNKFGAILSTNIFGFNDDFNNVDVSGGFYYSRKISSRFSIYSEIDGSSRNYGDLSIMPGLSGEFITGNLIIYIAPMFDIGQKSNLSSGLAQNYLFSSDLKTPTATKDVSAETTNYSSLFFDYRYHIGNKISLGTRYERGLNSAFKSTDRKVTNISFNLFLPLSGKTNQEKKK
;
A
#
# COMPACT_ATOMS: atom_id res chain seq x y z
N MET A 1 -2.30 11.11 -22.09
CA MET A 1 -0.94 10.78 -21.59
C MET A 1 -0.88 9.27 -21.44
N LYS A 2 -0.05 8.59 -22.27
CA LYS A 2 -0.15 7.14 -22.51
C LYS A 2 0.63 6.24 -21.51
N ASN A 3 1.36 6.82 -20.54
CA ASN A 3 2.10 5.98 -19.57
C ASN A 3 2.32 6.72 -18.22
N PRO A 4 1.39 6.60 -17.26
CA PRO A 4 1.54 7.23 -15.94
C PRO A 4 2.75 6.69 -15.16
N ILE A 5 3.18 5.45 -15.44
CA ILE A 5 4.36 4.82 -14.81
C ILE A 5 5.64 5.53 -15.23
N LEU A 6 5.77 5.89 -16.51
CA LEU A 6 6.93 6.61 -17.01
C LEU A 6 7.05 8.02 -16.39
N PHE A 7 5.91 8.71 -16.20
CA PHE A 7 5.87 10.01 -15.52
C PHE A 7 6.26 9.89 -14.03
N LEU A 8 5.83 8.82 -13.35
CA LEU A 8 6.18 8.58 -11.95
C LEU A 8 7.69 8.29 -11.77
N ILE A 9 8.28 7.52 -12.70
CA ILE A 9 9.72 7.22 -12.71
C ILE A 9 10.52 8.49 -13.00
N LEU A 10 10.12 9.30 -13.97
CA LEU A 10 10.76 10.58 -14.30
C LEU A 10 10.64 11.59 -13.16
N PHE A 11 9.50 11.65 -12.48
CA PHE A 11 9.29 12.51 -11.32
C PHE A 11 10.15 12.07 -10.13
N ALA A 12 10.22 10.76 -9.85
CA ALA A 12 11.06 10.22 -8.79
C ALA A 12 12.57 10.42 -9.07
N THR A 13 13.00 10.30 -10.32
CA THR A 13 14.41 10.56 -10.72
C THR A 13 14.76 12.03 -10.71
N SER A 14 13.84 12.94 -11.07
CA SER A 14 14.09 14.39 -11.02
C SER A 14 14.17 14.93 -9.60
N ILE A 15 13.37 14.41 -8.66
CA ILE A 15 13.51 14.73 -7.23
C ILE A 15 14.84 14.19 -6.68
N GLY A 16 15.27 13.00 -7.10
CA GLY A 16 16.55 12.43 -6.70
C GLY A 16 17.77 13.26 -7.11
N SER A 17 17.73 13.92 -8.27
CA SER A 17 18.82 14.76 -8.77
C SER A 17 18.89 16.14 -8.12
N LEU A 18 17.77 16.70 -7.66
CA LEU A 18 17.72 17.99 -6.96
C LEU A 18 18.23 17.94 -5.51
N VAL A 19 18.24 16.75 -4.89
CA VAL A 19 18.64 16.57 -3.49
C VAL A 19 20.07 16.03 -3.35
N ALA A 20 20.78 15.78 -4.46
CA ALA A 20 22.07 15.07 -4.47
C ALA A 20 23.26 15.88 -3.92
N GLN A 21 23.11 17.12 -3.48
CA GLN A 21 24.25 17.98 -3.11
C GLN A 21 24.70 17.92 -1.65
N ASP A 22 23.94 17.31 -0.72
CA ASP A 22 24.33 17.19 0.70
C ASP A 22 23.91 15.83 1.31
N ILE A 23 24.43 14.73 0.78
CA ILE A 23 24.04 13.40 1.24
C ILE A 23 24.97 12.93 2.36
N ALA A 24 24.56 13.12 3.62
CA ALA A 24 25.00 12.26 4.72
C ALA A 24 24.65 10.79 4.40
N PRO A 25 25.48 9.78 4.84
CA PRO A 25 25.29 8.38 4.44
C PRO A 25 23.84 7.92 4.68
N SER A 26 23.15 7.65 3.60
CA SER A 26 21.74 7.29 3.61
C SER A 26 21.54 5.98 4.34
N LYS A 27 20.86 6.01 5.49
CA LYS A 27 20.46 4.80 6.20
C LYS A 27 19.26 4.18 5.46
N ASN A 28 19.51 3.11 4.74
CA ASN A 28 18.47 2.29 4.16
C ASN A 28 17.82 1.45 5.25
N LYS A 29 16.51 1.36 5.26
CA LYS A 29 15.73 0.46 6.13
C LYS A 29 14.95 -0.49 5.25
N PHE A 30 15.01 -1.77 5.58
CA PHE A 30 14.22 -2.83 4.96
C PHE A 30 13.53 -3.61 6.06
N GLY A 31 12.29 -4.05 5.84
CA GLY A 31 11.56 -4.81 6.82
C GLY A 31 10.33 -5.50 6.25
N ALA A 32 9.69 -6.29 7.11
CA ALA A 32 8.40 -6.90 6.84
C ALA A 32 7.26 -6.02 7.37
N ILE A 33 6.10 -6.14 6.77
CA ILE A 33 4.86 -5.52 7.21
C ILE A 33 3.78 -6.59 7.32
N LEU A 34 2.95 -6.46 8.36
CA LEU A 34 1.70 -7.21 8.53
C LEU A 34 0.61 -6.18 8.75
N SER A 35 -0.52 -6.36 8.09
CA SER A 35 -1.62 -5.40 8.13
C SER A 35 -2.94 -6.11 8.35
N THR A 36 -3.80 -5.48 9.15
CA THR A 36 -5.24 -5.79 9.18
C THR A 36 -5.95 -4.67 8.46
N ASN A 37 -6.75 -4.99 7.47
CA ASN A 37 -7.42 -4.05 6.59
C ASN A 37 -8.93 -4.10 6.84
N ILE A 38 -9.55 -2.93 6.91
CA ILE A 38 -11.02 -2.76 6.88
C ILE A 38 -11.32 -2.04 5.57
N PHE A 39 -12.05 -2.67 4.69
CA PHE A 39 -12.20 -2.18 3.34
C PHE A 39 -13.60 -2.38 2.78
N GLY A 40 -13.88 -1.70 1.67
CA GLY A 40 -15.15 -1.81 0.97
C GLY A 40 -15.16 -0.95 -0.28
N PHE A 41 -16.34 -0.71 -0.82
CA PHE A 41 -16.55 0.12 -1.98
C PHE A 41 -17.27 1.42 -1.60
N ASN A 42 -16.80 2.55 -2.18
CA ASN A 42 -17.46 3.86 -2.01
C ASN A 42 -17.71 4.24 -0.55
N ASP A 43 -16.71 3.98 0.32
CA ASP A 43 -16.72 4.28 1.76
C ASP A 43 -17.67 3.40 2.61
N ASP A 44 -18.09 2.26 2.08
CA ASP A 44 -18.85 1.25 2.81
C ASP A 44 -17.87 0.16 3.34
N PHE A 45 -17.48 0.27 4.61
CA PHE A 45 -16.44 -0.55 5.24
C PHE A 45 -17.02 -1.81 5.89
N ASN A 46 -17.34 -2.81 5.08
CA ASN A 46 -18.03 -4.03 5.54
C ASN A 46 -17.12 -5.25 5.67
N ASN A 47 -15.89 -5.17 5.21
CA ASN A 47 -15.03 -6.33 5.04
C ASN A 47 -13.71 -6.14 5.77
N VAL A 48 -13.14 -7.26 6.24
CA VAL A 48 -11.85 -7.29 6.93
C VAL A 48 -10.97 -8.35 6.27
N ASP A 49 -9.70 -8.02 6.04
CA ASP A 49 -8.69 -8.98 5.62
C ASP A 49 -7.37 -8.79 6.38
N VAL A 50 -6.42 -9.68 6.09
CA VAL A 50 -5.04 -9.57 6.54
C VAL A 50 -4.15 -9.57 5.31
N SER A 51 -3.19 -8.66 5.28
CA SER A 51 -2.16 -8.61 4.25
C SER A 51 -0.76 -8.67 4.85
N GLY A 52 0.21 -8.96 4.02
CA GLY A 52 1.61 -8.95 4.44
C GLY A 52 2.54 -8.72 3.26
N GLY A 53 3.70 -8.18 3.57
CA GLY A 53 4.66 -7.84 2.54
C GLY A 53 5.98 -7.33 3.10
N PHE A 54 6.66 -6.57 2.27
CA PHE A 54 7.95 -6.00 2.57
C PHE A 54 7.97 -4.52 2.26
N TYR A 55 8.67 -3.75 3.09
CA TYR A 55 8.90 -2.34 2.85
C TYR A 55 10.38 -2.01 2.75
N TYR A 56 10.67 -0.96 2.02
CA TYR A 56 11.98 -0.33 1.92
C TYR A 56 11.83 1.18 2.11
N SER A 57 12.72 1.79 2.88
CA SER A 57 12.82 3.22 2.94
C SER A 57 14.27 3.68 2.88
N ARG A 58 14.50 4.75 2.13
CA ARG A 58 15.80 5.39 1.99
C ARG A 58 15.73 6.82 2.52
N LYS A 59 16.52 7.10 3.54
CA LYS A 59 16.63 8.46 4.09
C LYS A 59 17.43 9.35 3.13
N ILE A 60 16.81 10.44 2.70
CA ILE A 60 17.41 11.40 1.77
C ILE A 60 17.96 12.61 2.53
N SER A 61 17.26 13.05 3.58
CA SER A 61 17.71 14.13 4.47
C SER A 61 17.39 13.81 5.93
N SER A 62 17.68 14.74 6.84
CA SER A 62 17.40 14.56 8.28
C SER A 62 15.92 14.28 8.58
N ARG A 63 14.98 14.80 7.75
CA ARG A 63 13.54 14.68 7.97
C ARG A 63 12.79 14.04 6.81
N PHE A 64 13.47 13.67 5.72
CA PHE A 64 12.83 13.19 4.50
C PHE A 64 13.38 11.83 4.07
N SER A 65 12.49 10.93 3.70
CA SER A 65 12.80 9.60 3.14
C SER A 65 11.92 9.32 1.94
N ILE A 66 12.37 8.43 1.06
CA ILE A 66 11.53 7.78 0.07
C ILE A 66 11.14 6.42 0.64
N TYR A 67 9.87 6.11 0.54
CA TYR A 67 9.28 4.86 1.01
C TYR A 67 8.67 4.09 -0.15
N SER A 68 8.86 2.78 -0.13
CA SER A 68 8.21 1.83 -1.03
C SER A 68 7.84 0.57 -0.28
N GLU A 69 6.76 -0.09 -0.74
CA GLU A 69 6.22 -1.30 -0.11
C GLU A 69 5.58 -2.17 -1.18
N ILE A 70 5.65 -3.48 -0.98
CA ILE A 70 4.98 -4.49 -1.80
C ILE A 70 4.22 -5.41 -0.85
N ASP A 71 2.90 -5.43 -0.99
CA ASP A 71 1.98 -6.23 -0.19
C ASP A 71 1.22 -7.23 -1.03
N GLY A 72 0.98 -8.43 -0.45
CA GLY A 72 0.02 -9.41 -0.96
C GLY A 72 -1.18 -9.54 -0.04
N SER A 73 -2.39 -9.59 -0.59
CA SER A 73 -3.63 -9.81 0.15
C SER A 73 -4.63 -10.68 -0.62
N SER A 74 -5.50 -11.34 0.13
CA SER A 74 -6.69 -11.97 -0.41
C SER A 74 -7.91 -11.28 0.20
N ARG A 75 -8.64 -10.51 -0.61
CA ARG A 75 -9.77 -9.68 -0.18
C ARG A 75 -11.09 -10.36 -0.50
N ASN A 76 -11.93 -10.49 0.52
CA ASN A 76 -13.30 -10.96 0.37
C ASN A 76 -14.25 -9.78 0.57
N TYR A 77 -14.94 -9.39 -0.49
CA TYR A 77 -15.86 -8.24 -0.49
C TYR A 77 -17.30 -8.62 -0.12
N GLY A 78 -17.54 -9.86 0.34
CA GLY A 78 -18.89 -10.36 0.64
C GLY A 78 -19.75 -10.50 -0.62
N ASP A 79 -21.07 -10.52 -0.40
CA ASP A 79 -22.02 -10.69 -1.49
C ASP A 79 -22.14 -9.42 -2.33
N LEU A 80 -21.72 -9.51 -3.59
CA LEU A 80 -21.80 -8.43 -4.55
C LEU A 80 -22.64 -8.83 -5.76
N SER A 81 -23.41 -7.87 -6.26
CA SER A 81 -23.96 -7.92 -7.61
C SER A 81 -23.00 -7.21 -8.55
N ILE A 82 -22.28 -7.96 -9.36
CA ILE A 82 -21.26 -7.42 -10.29
C ILE A 82 -21.95 -6.93 -11.57
N MET A 83 -22.98 -7.66 -12.03
CA MET A 83 -23.82 -7.31 -13.17
C MET A 83 -25.19 -7.96 -13.00
N PRO A 84 -26.21 -7.56 -13.79
CA PRO A 84 -27.55 -8.15 -13.73
C PRO A 84 -27.50 -9.68 -13.83
N GLY A 85 -28.07 -10.36 -12.82
CA GLY A 85 -28.13 -11.82 -12.77
C GLY A 85 -26.85 -12.53 -12.31
N LEU A 86 -25.81 -11.79 -11.92
CA LEU A 86 -24.57 -12.33 -11.39
C LEU A 86 -24.25 -11.73 -10.03
N SER A 87 -24.63 -12.42 -8.95
CA SER A 87 -24.37 -12.04 -7.57
C SER A 87 -23.81 -13.21 -6.78
N GLY A 88 -22.96 -12.91 -5.81
CA GLY A 88 -22.33 -13.87 -4.92
C GLY A 88 -21.16 -13.26 -4.16
N GLU A 89 -20.46 -14.10 -3.38
CA GLU A 89 -19.30 -13.71 -2.62
C GLU A 89 -18.11 -13.43 -3.55
N PHE A 90 -17.63 -12.19 -3.57
CA PHE A 90 -16.56 -11.76 -4.46
C PHE A 90 -15.21 -11.77 -3.73
N ILE A 91 -14.27 -12.56 -4.25
CA ILE A 91 -12.94 -12.73 -3.67
C ILE A 91 -11.88 -12.35 -4.71
N THR A 92 -10.85 -11.59 -4.27
CA THR A 92 -9.73 -11.20 -5.12
C THR A 92 -8.40 -11.54 -4.48
N GLY A 93 -7.43 -11.95 -5.32
CA GLY A 93 -6.01 -11.94 -4.96
C GLY A 93 -5.36 -10.65 -5.47
N ASN A 94 -4.65 -9.95 -4.59
CA ASN A 94 -4.08 -8.64 -4.88
C ASN A 94 -2.58 -8.61 -4.60
N LEU A 95 -1.84 -7.96 -5.50
CA LEU A 95 -0.49 -7.47 -5.26
C LEU A 95 -0.55 -5.95 -5.29
N ILE A 96 -0.08 -5.29 -4.22
CA ILE A 96 -0.16 -3.85 -4.07
C ILE A 96 1.24 -3.28 -3.95
N ILE A 97 1.56 -2.28 -4.77
CA ILE A 97 2.84 -1.58 -4.73
C ILE A 97 2.57 -0.14 -4.29
N TYR A 98 3.21 0.27 -3.19
CA TYR A 98 3.12 1.62 -2.63
C TYR A 98 4.42 2.39 -2.87
N ILE A 99 4.31 3.67 -3.22
CA ILE A 99 5.46 4.58 -3.32
C ILE A 99 5.05 5.94 -2.75
N ALA A 100 5.86 6.47 -1.83
CA ALA A 100 5.60 7.75 -1.18
C ALA A 100 6.85 8.48 -0.71
N PRO A 101 6.83 9.80 -0.67
CA PRO A 101 7.62 10.58 0.28
C PRO A 101 7.16 10.28 1.71
N MET A 102 8.10 10.21 2.63
CA MET A 102 7.87 10.02 4.05
C MET A 102 8.63 11.08 4.84
N PHE A 103 7.91 11.74 5.75
CA PHE A 103 8.44 12.84 6.57
C PHE A 103 8.47 12.44 8.04
N ASP A 104 9.60 12.69 8.70
CA ASP A 104 9.73 12.57 10.14
C ASP A 104 9.07 13.80 10.82
N ILE A 105 7.98 13.61 11.56
CA ILE A 105 7.23 14.65 12.29
C ILE A 105 7.59 14.69 13.78
N GLY A 106 8.71 14.11 14.14
CA GLY A 106 9.26 14.04 15.48
C GLY A 106 10.27 12.92 15.58
N GLN A 107 10.70 12.60 16.81
CA GLN A 107 11.68 11.54 17.01
C GLN A 107 11.11 10.13 16.80
N LYS A 108 9.78 9.99 16.95
CA LYS A 108 9.11 8.68 16.96
C LYS A 108 7.99 8.54 15.92
N SER A 109 7.75 9.55 15.10
CA SER A 109 6.61 9.52 14.18
C SER A 109 6.97 9.94 12.78
N ASN A 110 6.33 9.29 11.81
CA ASN A 110 6.45 9.60 10.39
C ASN A 110 5.05 9.77 9.79
N LEU A 111 4.98 10.62 8.77
CA LEU A 111 3.84 10.73 7.87
C LEU A 111 4.30 10.39 6.45
N SER A 112 3.50 9.66 5.72
CA SER A 112 3.69 9.47 4.29
C SER A 112 2.36 9.59 3.55
N SER A 113 2.41 10.07 2.32
CA SER A 113 1.27 10.11 1.42
C SER A 113 1.77 9.91 0.00
N GLY A 114 1.10 9.06 -0.75
CA GLY A 114 1.58 8.69 -2.07
C GLY A 114 0.55 7.91 -2.89
N LEU A 115 1.08 7.18 -3.85
CA LEU A 115 0.32 6.36 -4.77
C LEU A 115 0.51 4.88 -4.47
N ALA A 116 -0.58 4.13 -4.58
CA ALA A 116 -0.55 2.69 -4.63
C ALA A 116 -1.09 2.20 -5.97
N GLN A 117 -0.47 1.14 -6.50
CA GLN A 117 -0.96 0.43 -7.67
C GLN A 117 -1.38 -0.97 -7.24
N ASN A 118 -2.65 -1.27 -7.43
CA ASN A 118 -3.24 -2.56 -7.11
C ASN A 118 -3.33 -3.41 -8.37
N TYR A 119 -2.70 -4.59 -8.34
CA TYR A 119 -2.74 -5.59 -9.39
C TYR A 119 -3.61 -6.76 -8.92
N LEU A 120 -4.70 -6.99 -9.62
CA LEU A 120 -5.60 -8.12 -9.38
C LEU A 120 -5.09 -9.32 -10.18
N PHE A 121 -4.61 -10.36 -9.52
CA PHE A 121 -4.12 -11.56 -10.19
C PHE A 121 -5.13 -12.73 -10.16
N SER A 122 -6.15 -12.64 -9.31
CA SER A 122 -7.33 -13.51 -9.35
C SER A 122 -8.57 -12.73 -8.94
N SER A 123 -9.71 -13.11 -9.49
CA SER A 123 -11.01 -12.52 -9.18
C SER A 123 -12.08 -13.59 -9.35
N ASP A 124 -12.63 -14.06 -8.26
CA ASP A 124 -13.57 -15.15 -8.20
C ASP A 124 -14.91 -14.70 -7.61
N LEU A 125 -16.01 -15.14 -8.22
CA LEU A 125 -17.34 -15.00 -7.68
C LEU A 125 -17.84 -16.38 -7.23
N LYS A 126 -18.03 -16.54 -5.92
CA LYS A 126 -18.61 -17.75 -5.34
C LYS A 126 -20.12 -17.60 -5.23
N THR A 127 -20.84 -18.49 -5.87
CA THR A 127 -22.28 -18.67 -5.70
C THR A 127 -22.54 -19.94 -4.89
N PRO A 128 -23.78 -20.19 -4.40
CA PRO A 128 -24.09 -21.43 -3.68
C PRO A 128 -23.81 -22.72 -4.48
N THR A 129 -23.75 -22.65 -5.80
CA THR A 129 -23.63 -23.81 -6.69
C THR A 129 -22.28 -23.91 -7.42
N ALA A 130 -21.52 -22.82 -7.52
CA ALA A 130 -20.27 -22.78 -8.30
C ALA A 130 -19.35 -21.62 -7.91
N THR A 131 -18.07 -21.76 -8.23
CA THR A 131 -17.12 -20.65 -8.27
C THR A 131 -16.86 -20.28 -9.74
N LYS A 132 -16.98 -19.01 -10.08
CA LYS A 132 -16.78 -18.47 -11.43
C LYS A 132 -15.65 -17.47 -11.43
N ASP A 133 -14.67 -17.64 -12.31
CA ASP A 133 -13.66 -16.62 -12.60
C ASP A 133 -14.33 -15.41 -13.28
N VAL A 134 -14.15 -14.24 -12.70
CA VAL A 134 -14.67 -12.96 -13.17
C VAL A 134 -13.57 -11.94 -13.45
N SER A 135 -12.34 -12.41 -13.69
CA SER A 135 -11.19 -11.55 -13.98
C SER A 135 -11.41 -10.66 -15.22
N ALA A 136 -12.25 -11.11 -16.16
CA ALA A 136 -12.64 -10.33 -17.33
C ALA A 136 -13.41 -9.04 -16.98
N GLU A 137 -14.10 -9.00 -15.82
CA GLU A 137 -14.93 -7.89 -15.36
C GLU A 137 -14.20 -6.96 -14.41
N THR A 138 -13.02 -7.36 -13.94
CA THR A 138 -12.20 -6.57 -13.02
C THR A 138 -11.07 -5.85 -13.76
N THR A 139 -10.49 -4.86 -13.11
CA THR A 139 -9.35 -4.12 -13.63
C THR A 139 -8.41 -3.71 -12.51
N ASN A 140 -7.12 -3.64 -12.84
CA ASN A 140 -6.15 -3.04 -11.93
C ASN A 140 -6.52 -1.59 -11.65
N TYR A 141 -6.31 -1.13 -10.42
CA TYR A 141 -6.65 0.21 -10.03
C TYR A 141 -5.52 0.89 -9.27
N SER A 142 -5.49 2.21 -9.37
CA SER A 142 -4.58 3.07 -8.61
C SER A 142 -5.34 3.69 -7.45
N SER A 143 -4.64 3.96 -6.36
CA SER A 143 -5.19 4.63 -5.18
C SER A 143 -4.23 5.69 -4.64
N LEU A 144 -4.79 6.65 -3.95
CA LEU A 144 -4.06 7.55 -3.07
C LEU A 144 -4.08 6.97 -1.66
N PHE A 145 -2.98 7.09 -0.95
CA PHE A 145 -2.94 6.72 0.46
C PHE A 145 -2.31 7.81 1.33
N PHE A 146 -2.68 7.77 2.60
CA PHE A 146 -2.11 8.54 3.69
C PHE A 146 -1.79 7.58 4.83
N ASP A 147 -0.54 7.59 5.32
CA ASP A 147 -0.02 6.66 6.33
C ASP A 147 0.63 7.45 7.47
N TYR A 148 0.22 7.12 8.70
CA TYR A 148 0.87 7.58 9.93
C TYR A 148 1.55 6.40 10.60
N ARG A 149 2.80 6.59 11.02
CA ARG A 149 3.60 5.55 11.66
C ARG A 149 4.21 6.06 12.95
N TYR A 150 4.11 5.25 14.01
CA TYR A 150 4.71 5.49 15.31
C TYR A 150 5.73 4.42 15.64
N HIS A 151 6.96 4.81 16.01
CA HIS A 151 8.06 3.90 16.34
C HIS A 151 8.06 3.56 17.83
N ILE A 152 7.92 2.25 18.13
CA ILE A 152 8.02 1.71 19.50
C ILE A 152 9.44 1.15 19.66
N GLY A 153 10.35 2.00 20.14
CA GLY A 153 11.76 1.67 20.20
C GLY A 153 12.38 1.50 18.81
N ASN A 154 13.37 0.60 18.71
CA ASN A 154 14.15 0.40 17.47
C ASN A 154 13.69 -0.81 16.65
N LYS A 155 12.75 -1.61 17.16
CA LYS A 155 12.41 -2.92 16.61
C LYS A 155 11.02 -3.01 15.99
N ILE A 156 10.12 -2.14 16.39
CA ILE A 156 8.70 -2.24 16.00
C ILE A 156 8.18 -0.84 15.67
N SER A 157 7.33 -0.76 14.66
CA SER A 157 6.51 0.44 14.44
C SER A 157 5.07 0.02 14.20
N LEU A 158 4.15 0.81 14.72
CA LEU A 158 2.72 0.69 14.44
C LEU A 158 2.31 1.81 13.52
N GLY A 159 1.38 1.54 12.63
CA GLY A 159 0.85 2.55 11.71
C GLY A 159 -0.62 2.38 11.45
N THR A 160 -1.22 3.46 10.96
CA THR A 160 -2.55 3.47 10.39
C THR A 160 -2.48 4.07 9.00
N ARG A 161 -3.18 3.48 8.06
CA ARG A 161 -3.24 3.95 6.67
C ARG A 161 -4.68 4.07 6.24
N TYR A 162 -4.97 5.17 5.57
CA TYR A 162 -6.18 5.35 4.78
C TYR A 162 -5.81 5.31 3.31
N GLU A 163 -6.56 4.55 2.52
CA GLU A 163 -6.34 4.40 1.07
C GLU A 163 -7.67 4.57 0.34
N ARG A 164 -7.67 5.33 -0.76
CA ARG A 164 -8.84 5.53 -1.61
C ARG A 164 -8.49 5.34 -3.08
N GLY A 165 -9.25 4.48 -3.74
CA GLY A 165 -9.15 4.23 -5.18
C GLY A 165 -9.44 5.49 -6.00
N LEU A 166 -8.59 5.75 -6.99
CA LEU A 166 -8.77 6.83 -7.96
C LEU A 166 -9.66 6.40 -9.11
N ASN A 167 -9.60 5.14 -9.47
CA ASN A 167 -10.41 4.52 -10.51
C ASN A 167 -11.10 3.27 -9.97
N SER A 168 -12.12 2.80 -10.70
CA SER A 168 -12.88 1.61 -10.33
C SER A 168 -12.05 0.33 -10.40
N ALA A 169 -12.34 -0.62 -9.52
CA ALA A 169 -11.85 -1.99 -9.58
C ALA A 169 -12.65 -2.88 -10.57
N PHE A 170 -13.77 -2.37 -11.09
CA PHE A 170 -14.62 -3.04 -12.07
C PHE A 170 -14.75 -2.24 -13.35
N LYS A 171 -14.89 -2.93 -14.49
CA LYS A 171 -15.05 -2.29 -15.79
C LYS A 171 -16.46 -1.73 -16.00
N SER A 172 -17.47 -2.37 -15.41
CA SER A 172 -18.88 -2.08 -15.65
C SER A 172 -19.49 -1.09 -14.66
N THR A 173 -18.81 -0.76 -13.56
CA THR A 173 -19.35 0.09 -12.48
C THR A 173 -18.28 1.03 -11.94
N ASP A 174 -18.70 2.19 -11.41
CA ASP A 174 -17.78 3.12 -10.71
C ASP A 174 -17.68 2.75 -9.22
N ARG A 175 -17.10 1.58 -8.93
CA ARG A 175 -16.86 1.11 -7.57
C ARG A 175 -15.39 1.30 -7.22
N LYS A 176 -15.12 2.33 -6.43
CA LYS A 176 -13.77 2.64 -5.94
C LYS A 176 -13.54 1.97 -4.58
N VAL A 177 -12.42 1.27 -4.46
CA VAL A 177 -12.04 0.63 -3.21
C VAL A 177 -11.59 1.70 -2.21
N THR A 178 -12.09 1.63 -0.99
CA THR A 178 -11.59 2.40 0.15
C THR A 178 -11.11 1.42 1.22
N ASN A 179 -9.98 1.72 1.85
CA ASN A 179 -9.35 0.85 2.83
C ASN A 179 -8.79 1.66 4.00
N ILE A 180 -8.98 1.15 5.22
CA ILE A 180 -8.30 1.59 6.43
C ILE A 180 -7.49 0.40 6.92
N SER A 181 -6.18 0.56 7.12
CA SER A 181 -5.33 -0.51 7.63
C SER A 181 -4.61 -0.11 8.92
N PHE A 182 -4.42 -1.12 9.76
CA PHE A 182 -3.57 -1.08 10.94
C PHE A 182 -2.34 -1.94 10.67
N ASN A 183 -1.19 -1.33 10.70
CA ASN A 183 0.05 -1.89 10.18
C ASN A 183 1.06 -2.13 11.30
N LEU A 184 1.68 -3.30 11.29
CA LEU A 184 2.82 -3.66 12.11
C LEU A 184 4.06 -3.74 11.21
N PHE A 185 5.05 -2.88 11.46
CA PHE A 185 6.31 -2.85 10.74
C PHE A 185 7.42 -3.49 11.56
N LEU A 186 8.10 -4.46 10.99
CA LEU A 186 9.18 -5.23 11.60
C LEU A 186 10.48 -4.97 10.82
N PRO A 187 11.38 -4.08 11.29
CA PRO A 187 12.67 -3.86 10.62
C PRO A 187 13.52 -5.14 10.61
N LEU A 188 13.97 -5.56 9.44
CA LEU A 188 14.85 -6.72 9.24
C LEU A 188 16.32 -6.30 9.08
N SER A 189 16.58 -5.04 8.69
CA SER A 189 17.92 -4.48 8.56
C SER A 189 18.01 -3.12 9.25
N GLY A 190 19.08 -2.93 9.98
CA GLY A 190 19.35 -1.66 10.68
C GLY A 190 20.16 -1.88 11.94
N LYS A 191 21.37 -2.46 11.82
CA LYS A 191 22.34 -2.32 12.91
C LYS A 191 22.60 -0.83 13.10
N THR A 192 21.99 -0.25 14.13
CA THR A 192 22.39 1.06 14.62
C THR A 192 23.81 0.95 15.12
N ASN A 193 24.75 1.60 14.43
CA ASN A 193 26.12 1.84 14.91
C ASN A 193 26.11 2.77 16.14
N GLN A 194 25.38 2.42 17.20
CA GLN A 194 25.40 3.14 18.48
C GLN A 194 26.24 2.46 19.55
N GLU A 195 26.90 1.32 19.25
CA GLU A 195 27.76 0.62 20.23
C GLU A 195 29.26 0.94 20.08
N LYS A 196 29.65 1.99 19.38
CA LYS A 196 31.05 2.46 19.38
C LYS A 196 31.22 3.86 19.96
N LYS A 197 30.74 4.07 21.18
CA LYS A 197 31.24 5.12 22.10
C LYS A 197 31.16 4.57 23.51
N LYS A 198 32.11 3.75 23.86
CA LYS A 198 32.64 3.59 25.21
C LYS A 198 34.13 3.85 25.15
#